data_d5ab77690284691c2eebd72e3d78a7cc
#
_entry.id   d5ab77690284691c2eebd72e3d78a7cc
#
_cell.length_a   1.000
_cell.length_b   1.000
_cell.length_c   1.000
_cell.angle_alpha   90.00
_cell.angle_beta   90.00
_cell.angle_gamma   90.00
#
_symmetry.space_group_name_H-M   'P 1'
#
loop_
_entity.id
_entity.type
_entity.pdbx_description
1 polymer ?
#
loop_
_entity_poly.entity_id
_entity_poly.type
_entity_poly.pdbx_seq_one_letter_code
_entity_poly.pdbx_strand_id
1 'polypeptide(L)'
;ILIIIKQFITNYGFSYGYSDLELSDKDREAILTDLRETYDKVADIISQKNKGTLKGLRGLTVAETAEALITFELGKARDRAGITANSNLADDNAGKIMATTGARGSALNVGQMAGALGQQSRRGKRLHTGYGDRTLPHFKVHDDNPDSHGFVKSNFRDGLSVLEFFFHAMGGREGLVDTAVRTQQSGYMQRRLINALEHIRLEYDNTVRDPHGHIIQFLYGEDGIDVAKSDHGEAFNINRLIESESIVDTGSKANKDEITNISKKYTKTFN
;
A
#
# COMPACT_ATOMS: atom_id res chain seq x y z
N ILE A 1 14.65 -16.87 -22.48
CA ILE A 1 13.33 -16.67 -21.84
C ILE A 1 12.61 -15.48 -22.43
N LEU A 2 13.19 -14.26 -22.46
CA LEU A 2 12.53 -13.03 -22.95
C LEU A 2 12.05 -13.16 -24.43
N ILE A 3 12.84 -13.80 -25.30
CA ILE A 3 12.48 -14.02 -26.70
C ILE A 3 11.25 -14.93 -26.82
N ILE A 4 11.19 -15.99 -26.02
CA ILE A 4 10.05 -16.93 -25.99
C ILE A 4 8.79 -16.22 -25.53
N ILE A 5 8.89 -15.41 -24.46
CA ILE A 5 7.76 -14.63 -23.94
C ILE A 5 7.26 -13.64 -24.97
N LYS A 6 8.16 -12.90 -25.63
CA LYS A 6 7.78 -11.97 -26.70
C LYS A 6 7.05 -12.68 -27.85
N GLN A 7 7.60 -13.82 -28.30
CA GLN A 7 6.98 -14.59 -29.38
C GLN A 7 5.60 -15.14 -28.98
N PHE A 8 5.47 -15.61 -27.73
CA PHE A 8 4.19 -16.09 -27.20
C PHE A 8 3.16 -14.96 -27.18
N ILE A 9 3.49 -13.81 -26.60
CA ILE A 9 2.58 -12.65 -26.50
C ILE A 9 2.22 -12.12 -27.89
N THR A 10 3.16 -12.11 -28.84
CA THR A 10 2.88 -11.67 -30.23
C THR A 10 1.86 -12.57 -30.92
N ASN A 11 1.91 -13.88 -30.68
CA ASN A 11 1.00 -14.83 -31.29
C ASN A 11 -0.33 -14.98 -30.55
N TYR A 12 -0.30 -14.95 -29.23
CA TYR A 12 -1.49 -15.11 -28.37
C TYR A 12 -2.27 -13.81 -28.23
N GLY A 13 -1.56 -12.68 -28.15
CA GLY A 13 -2.12 -11.40 -27.78
C GLY A 13 -2.39 -11.28 -26.28
N PHE A 14 -2.52 -10.05 -25.78
CA PHE A 14 -2.96 -9.75 -24.44
C PHE A 14 -3.73 -8.43 -24.43
N SER A 15 -4.95 -8.45 -23.96
CA SER A 15 -5.83 -7.29 -23.96
C SER A 15 -6.68 -7.30 -22.68
N TYR A 16 -7.09 -6.13 -22.24
CA TYR A 16 -7.98 -5.96 -21.09
C TYR A 16 -9.17 -5.11 -21.52
N GLY A 17 -10.34 -5.72 -21.55
CA GLY A 17 -11.56 -5.14 -22.06
C GLY A 17 -12.60 -4.89 -20.98
N TYR A 18 -13.69 -4.25 -21.38
CA TYR A 18 -14.84 -3.97 -20.51
C TYR A 18 -15.55 -5.27 -20.03
N SER A 19 -15.61 -6.28 -20.92
CA SER A 19 -16.15 -7.60 -20.61
C SER A 19 -15.38 -8.33 -19.50
N ASP A 20 -14.09 -8.06 -19.36
CA ASP A 20 -13.25 -8.69 -18.32
C ASP A 20 -13.63 -8.24 -16.90
N LEU A 21 -14.45 -7.19 -16.77
CA LEU A 21 -14.99 -6.69 -15.52
C LEU A 21 -16.40 -7.20 -15.21
N GLU A 22 -16.92 -8.10 -16.03
CA GLU A 22 -18.29 -8.60 -15.88
C GLU A 22 -18.40 -9.59 -14.73
N LEU A 23 -19.22 -9.24 -13.74
CA LEU A 23 -19.59 -10.12 -12.64
C LEU A 23 -20.96 -10.75 -12.91
N SER A 24 -21.19 -11.93 -12.37
CA SER A 24 -22.52 -12.55 -12.42
C SER A 24 -23.54 -11.74 -11.61
N ASP A 25 -24.79 -11.83 -12.00
CA ASP A 25 -25.88 -11.12 -11.29
C ASP A 25 -25.96 -11.53 -9.81
N LYS A 26 -25.62 -12.78 -9.50
CA LYS A 26 -25.57 -13.29 -8.11
C LYS A 26 -24.49 -12.59 -7.29
N ASP A 27 -23.32 -12.40 -7.87
CA ASP A 27 -22.18 -11.76 -7.19
C ASP A 27 -22.46 -10.28 -6.98
N ARG A 28 -23.12 -9.67 -7.94
CA ARG A 28 -23.58 -8.29 -7.87
C ARG A 28 -24.60 -8.07 -6.75
N GLU A 29 -25.58 -8.96 -6.65
CA GLU A 29 -26.54 -8.94 -5.54
C GLU A 29 -25.87 -9.19 -4.19
N ALA A 30 -24.90 -10.10 -4.12
CA ALA A 30 -24.14 -10.36 -2.90
C ALA A 30 -23.39 -9.12 -2.42
N ILE A 31 -22.71 -8.41 -3.34
CA ILE A 31 -22.00 -7.15 -3.04
C ILE A 31 -22.99 -6.08 -2.56
N LEU A 32 -24.13 -5.92 -3.24
CA LEU A 32 -25.15 -4.94 -2.85
C LEU A 32 -25.75 -5.25 -1.48
N THR A 33 -25.97 -6.53 -1.17
CA THR A 33 -26.49 -6.96 0.13
C THR A 33 -25.49 -6.65 1.25
N ASP A 34 -24.22 -6.97 1.04
CA ASP A 34 -23.14 -6.68 2.01
C ASP A 34 -22.97 -5.16 2.25
N LEU A 35 -23.08 -4.36 1.20
CA LEU A 35 -23.09 -2.92 1.32
C LEU A 35 -24.28 -2.42 2.15
N ARG A 36 -25.50 -2.94 1.94
CA ARG A 36 -26.68 -2.57 2.75
C ARG A 36 -26.50 -2.92 4.22
N GLU A 37 -26.04 -4.13 4.53
CA GLU A 37 -25.71 -4.51 5.91
C GLU A 37 -24.69 -3.59 6.56
N THR A 38 -23.72 -3.12 5.78
CA THR A 38 -22.72 -2.18 6.29
C THR A 38 -23.34 -0.80 6.57
N TYR A 39 -24.26 -0.34 5.73
CA TYR A 39 -25.00 0.90 5.99
C TYR A 39 -25.82 0.82 7.27
N ASP A 40 -26.48 -0.32 7.53
CA ASP A 40 -27.24 -0.55 8.76
C ASP A 40 -26.31 -0.51 9.99
N LYS A 41 -25.14 -1.16 9.94
CA LYS A 41 -24.15 -1.09 11.03
C LYS A 41 -23.65 0.33 11.27
N VAL A 42 -23.39 1.09 10.21
CA VAL A 42 -22.97 2.49 10.34
C VAL A 42 -24.08 3.35 10.93
N ALA A 43 -25.35 3.12 10.52
CA ALA A 43 -26.50 3.82 11.09
C ALA A 43 -26.65 3.54 12.59
N ASP A 44 -26.38 2.29 13.04
CA ASP A 44 -26.37 1.95 14.45
C ASP A 44 -25.26 2.70 15.22
N ILE A 45 -24.04 2.79 14.67
CA ILE A 45 -22.94 3.54 15.29
C ILE A 45 -23.31 5.04 15.42
N ILE A 46 -23.88 5.63 14.38
CA ILE A 46 -24.34 7.03 14.39
C ILE A 46 -25.46 7.20 15.44
N SER A 47 -26.40 6.28 15.53
CA SER A 47 -27.46 6.29 16.54
C SER A 47 -26.90 6.23 17.96
N GLN A 48 -25.92 5.35 18.21
CA GLN A 48 -25.23 5.24 19.50
C GLN A 48 -24.44 6.51 19.85
N LYS A 49 -23.77 7.13 18.87
CA LYS A 49 -23.11 8.43 19.03
C LYS A 49 -24.12 9.50 19.47
N ASN A 50 -25.25 9.61 18.77
CA ASN A 50 -26.27 10.63 19.04
C ASN A 50 -27.00 10.41 20.36
N LYS A 51 -27.17 9.15 20.81
CA LYS A 51 -27.74 8.80 22.12
C LYS A 51 -26.72 8.92 23.27
N GLY A 52 -25.44 9.18 23.00
CA GLY A 52 -24.39 9.26 24.01
C GLY A 52 -24.04 7.90 24.65
N THR A 53 -24.46 6.79 24.06
CA THR A 53 -24.19 5.43 24.58
C THR A 53 -22.86 4.86 24.08
N LEU A 54 -22.24 5.49 23.06
CA LEU A 54 -20.97 5.05 22.50
C LEU A 54 -19.84 5.31 23.49
N LYS A 55 -19.11 4.27 23.86
CA LYS A 55 -17.91 4.39 24.71
C LYS A 55 -16.70 4.79 23.88
N GLY A 56 -16.02 5.86 24.30
CA GLY A 56 -14.78 6.29 23.66
C GLY A 56 -13.69 5.23 23.77
N LEU A 57 -12.93 5.03 22.68
CA LEU A 57 -11.72 4.22 22.72
C LEU A 57 -10.63 4.94 23.50
N ARG A 58 -9.68 4.19 24.06
CA ARG A 58 -8.61 4.74 24.88
C ARG A 58 -7.80 5.78 24.10
N GLY A 59 -7.80 7.01 24.60
CA GLY A 59 -7.06 8.13 23.97
C GLY A 59 -7.81 8.89 22.88
N LEU A 60 -9.06 8.53 22.57
CA LEU A 60 -9.89 9.19 21.57
C LEU A 60 -11.17 9.79 22.19
N THR A 61 -11.63 10.89 21.65
CA THR A 61 -12.95 11.43 21.97
C THR A 61 -14.06 10.53 21.40
N VAL A 62 -15.30 10.69 21.90
CA VAL A 62 -16.45 9.93 21.40
C VAL A 62 -16.66 10.18 19.90
N ALA A 63 -16.46 11.41 19.42
CA ALA A 63 -16.59 11.75 18.02
C ALA A 63 -15.49 11.08 17.16
N GLU A 64 -14.24 11.13 17.60
CA GLU A 64 -13.13 10.46 16.91
C GLU A 64 -13.27 8.93 16.93
N THR A 65 -13.82 8.38 18.01
CA THR A 65 -14.12 6.94 18.09
C THR A 65 -15.19 6.55 17.08
N ALA A 66 -16.26 7.32 16.95
CA ALA A 66 -17.30 7.09 15.97
C ALA A 66 -16.74 7.14 14.54
N GLU A 67 -15.93 8.15 14.22
CA GLU A 67 -15.27 8.28 12.91
C GLU A 67 -14.36 7.09 12.61
N ALA A 68 -13.57 6.64 13.59
CA ALA A 68 -12.69 5.49 13.42
C ALA A 68 -13.48 4.19 13.15
N LEU A 69 -14.56 3.95 13.90
CA LEU A 69 -15.41 2.78 13.73
C LEU A 69 -16.15 2.80 12.37
N ILE A 70 -16.71 3.94 11.98
CA ILE A 70 -17.38 4.10 10.68
C ILE A 70 -16.39 3.84 9.54
N THR A 71 -15.20 4.46 9.59
CA THR A 71 -14.17 4.29 8.57
C THR A 71 -13.72 2.82 8.49
N PHE A 72 -13.60 2.14 9.61
CA PHE A 72 -13.22 0.74 9.68
C PHE A 72 -14.28 -0.18 9.05
N GLU A 73 -15.58 -0.01 9.37
CA GLU A 73 -16.65 -0.82 8.77
C GLU A 73 -16.79 -0.55 7.26
N LEU A 74 -16.68 0.71 6.82
CA LEU A 74 -16.71 1.05 5.41
C LEU A 74 -15.48 0.50 4.64
N GLY A 75 -14.31 0.47 5.29
CA GLY A 75 -13.11 -0.16 4.76
C GLY A 75 -13.29 -1.67 4.55
N LYS A 76 -13.85 -2.36 5.55
CA LYS A 76 -14.20 -3.79 5.45
C LYS A 76 -15.18 -4.08 4.31
N ALA A 77 -16.20 -3.24 4.13
CA ALA A 77 -17.16 -3.42 3.05
C ALA A 77 -16.49 -3.34 1.68
N ARG A 78 -15.63 -2.35 1.47
CA ARG A 78 -14.83 -2.23 0.23
C ARG A 78 -13.97 -3.48 0.01
N ASP A 79 -13.29 -3.94 1.04
CA ASP A 79 -12.39 -5.09 0.94
C ASP A 79 -13.16 -6.39 0.66
N ARG A 80 -14.32 -6.60 1.28
CA ARG A 80 -15.19 -7.74 0.98
C ARG A 80 -15.74 -7.68 -0.44
N ALA A 81 -16.24 -6.52 -0.88
CA ALA A 81 -16.65 -6.32 -2.27
C ALA A 81 -15.54 -6.64 -3.26
N GLY A 82 -14.31 -6.21 -2.94
CA GLY A 82 -13.12 -6.52 -3.73
C GLY A 82 -12.76 -7.99 -3.75
N ILE A 83 -12.84 -8.69 -2.63
CA ILE A 83 -12.61 -10.13 -2.54
C ILE A 83 -13.65 -10.90 -3.35
N THR A 84 -14.94 -10.58 -3.20
CA THR A 84 -16.04 -11.19 -3.95
C THR A 84 -15.85 -10.99 -5.45
N ALA A 85 -15.54 -9.76 -5.88
CA ALA A 85 -15.27 -9.48 -7.28
C ALA A 85 -14.08 -10.29 -7.82
N ASN A 86 -12.97 -10.34 -7.07
CA ASN A 86 -11.74 -10.99 -7.52
C ASN A 86 -11.82 -12.52 -7.53
N SER A 87 -12.54 -13.12 -6.58
CA SER A 87 -12.71 -14.59 -6.49
C SER A 87 -13.58 -15.14 -7.61
N ASN A 88 -14.53 -14.35 -8.09
CA ASN A 88 -15.53 -14.80 -9.07
C ASN A 88 -15.16 -14.45 -10.53
N LEU A 89 -14.08 -13.69 -10.74
CA LEU A 89 -13.51 -13.53 -12.06
C LEU A 89 -12.81 -14.81 -12.54
N ALA A 90 -12.94 -15.13 -13.82
CA ALA A 90 -12.32 -16.30 -14.43
C ALA A 90 -10.78 -16.27 -14.27
N ASP A 91 -10.17 -17.46 -14.23
CA ASP A 91 -8.71 -17.55 -14.01
C ASP A 91 -7.88 -17.07 -15.20
N ASP A 92 -8.46 -17.05 -16.39
CA ASP A 92 -7.89 -16.50 -17.61
C ASP A 92 -8.11 -14.98 -17.78
N ASN A 93 -8.79 -14.36 -16.83
CA ASN A 93 -9.05 -12.92 -16.83
C ASN A 93 -7.74 -12.12 -16.79
N ALA A 94 -7.53 -11.25 -17.77
CA ALA A 94 -6.31 -10.46 -17.93
C ALA A 94 -6.01 -9.58 -16.71
N GLY A 95 -7.02 -8.97 -16.10
CA GLY A 95 -6.87 -8.15 -14.89
C GLY A 95 -6.47 -8.96 -13.67
N LYS A 96 -7.08 -10.14 -13.49
CA LYS A 96 -6.74 -11.07 -12.40
C LYS A 96 -5.30 -11.59 -12.57
N ILE A 97 -4.90 -11.96 -13.78
CA ILE A 97 -3.53 -12.41 -14.08
C ILE A 97 -2.52 -11.29 -13.74
N MET A 98 -2.74 -10.06 -14.23
CA MET A 98 -1.84 -8.94 -13.95
C MET A 98 -1.69 -8.65 -12.45
N ALA A 99 -2.80 -8.65 -11.72
CA ALA A 99 -2.83 -8.38 -10.29
C ALA A 99 -2.14 -9.50 -9.48
N THR A 100 -2.38 -10.77 -9.84
CA THR A 100 -1.86 -11.94 -9.13
C THR A 100 -0.36 -12.15 -9.38
N THR A 101 0.10 -11.91 -10.61
CA THR A 101 1.53 -12.03 -10.96
C THR A 101 2.35 -10.82 -10.50
N GLY A 102 1.72 -9.75 -10.05
CA GLY A 102 2.40 -8.52 -9.65
C GLY A 102 2.94 -7.71 -10.84
N ALA A 103 2.52 -8.01 -12.05
CA ALA A 103 2.97 -7.29 -13.25
C ALA A 103 2.49 -5.84 -13.25
N ARG A 104 1.19 -5.62 -12.98
CA ARG A 104 0.59 -4.28 -12.86
C ARG A 104 -0.74 -4.33 -12.11
N GLY A 105 -0.97 -3.29 -11.29
CA GLY A 105 -2.18 -3.20 -10.50
C GLY A 105 -2.14 -4.12 -9.26
N SER A 106 -3.28 -4.21 -8.60
CA SER A 106 -3.47 -5.06 -7.43
C SER A 106 -4.89 -5.60 -7.40
N ALA A 107 -5.17 -6.59 -6.55
CA ALA A 107 -6.52 -7.08 -6.31
C ALA A 107 -7.50 -5.96 -5.91
N LEU A 108 -6.99 -4.93 -5.20
CA LEU A 108 -7.77 -3.76 -4.86
C LEU A 108 -8.24 -2.98 -6.09
N ASN A 109 -7.38 -2.81 -7.10
CA ASN A 109 -7.74 -2.10 -8.33
C ASN A 109 -8.85 -2.85 -9.10
N VAL A 110 -8.74 -4.17 -9.20
CA VAL A 110 -9.77 -5.01 -9.81
C VAL A 110 -11.08 -4.91 -9.03
N GLY A 111 -11.01 -4.97 -7.70
CA GLY A 111 -12.16 -4.80 -6.82
C GLY A 111 -12.84 -3.43 -6.97
N GLN A 112 -12.08 -2.36 -7.15
CA GLN A 112 -12.63 -1.02 -7.39
C GLN A 112 -13.27 -0.88 -8.79
N MET A 113 -12.75 -1.57 -9.77
CA MET A 113 -13.30 -1.55 -11.13
C MET A 113 -14.61 -2.34 -11.24
N ALA A 114 -14.70 -3.50 -10.60
CA ALA A 114 -15.84 -4.42 -10.74
C ALA A 114 -16.77 -4.46 -9.51
N GLY A 115 -16.26 -4.22 -8.30
CA GLY A 115 -17.02 -4.30 -7.04
C GLY A 115 -17.52 -2.95 -6.55
N ALA A 116 -16.73 -2.25 -5.72
CA ALA A 116 -17.07 -0.92 -5.20
C ALA A 116 -15.79 -0.08 -4.99
N LEU A 117 -15.86 1.23 -5.28
CA LEU A 117 -14.74 2.13 -5.05
C LEU A 117 -14.42 2.31 -3.55
N GLY A 118 -15.44 2.36 -2.72
CA GLY A 118 -15.30 2.54 -1.29
C GLY A 118 -15.12 4.00 -0.84
N GLN A 119 -14.67 4.16 0.40
CA GLN A 119 -14.54 5.46 1.05
C GLN A 119 -13.47 6.32 0.39
N GLN A 120 -13.86 7.52 -0.02
CA GLN A 120 -12.94 8.55 -0.45
C GLN A 120 -12.42 9.31 0.77
N SER A 121 -11.12 9.54 0.82
CA SER A 121 -10.48 10.20 1.95
C SER A 121 -9.65 11.39 1.51
N ARG A 122 -9.50 12.34 2.43
CA ARG A 122 -8.61 13.48 2.31
C ARG A 122 -7.78 13.60 3.58
N ARG A 123 -6.47 13.61 3.45
CA ARG A 123 -5.52 13.61 4.58
C ARG A 123 -5.79 12.49 5.60
N GLY A 124 -6.15 11.30 5.11
CA GLY A 124 -6.43 10.14 5.94
C GLY A 124 -7.77 10.17 6.69
N LYS A 125 -8.62 11.16 6.46
CA LYS A 125 -9.94 11.29 7.09
C LYS A 125 -11.04 11.27 6.04
N ARG A 126 -12.27 10.91 6.44
CA ARG A 126 -13.43 11.06 5.56
C ARG A 126 -13.62 12.52 5.16
N LEU A 127 -14.29 12.77 4.07
CA LEU A 127 -14.54 14.12 3.59
C LEU A 127 -15.49 14.86 4.54
N HIS A 128 -15.11 15.99 5.07
CA HIS A 128 -15.97 16.81 5.94
C HIS A 128 -15.94 18.29 5.68
N THR A 129 -15.09 18.75 4.78
CA THR A 129 -14.97 20.18 4.48
C THR A 129 -15.70 20.53 3.21
N GLY A 130 -16.49 21.57 3.28
CA GLY A 130 -17.24 22.12 2.15
C GLY A 130 -17.95 23.40 2.56
N TYR A 131 -19.21 23.31 2.87
CA TYR A 131 -20.07 24.44 3.17
C TYR A 131 -20.54 24.36 4.63
N GLY A 132 -19.81 24.91 5.59
CA GLY A 132 -20.18 24.92 7.01
C GLY A 132 -20.86 23.61 7.46
N ASP A 133 -20.23 22.84 8.28
CA ASP A 133 -20.72 21.57 8.88
C ASP A 133 -21.39 20.54 7.93
N ARG A 134 -21.19 20.65 6.63
CA ARG A 134 -21.62 19.69 5.59
C ARG A 134 -20.68 19.73 4.40
N THR A 135 -20.59 18.64 3.65
CA THR A 135 -19.70 18.51 2.49
C THR A 135 -20.25 19.22 1.25
N LEU A 136 -21.54 19.09 1.00
CA LEU A 136 -22.25 19.68 -0.13
C LEU A 136 -23.61 20.22 0.29
N PRO A 137 -24.18 21.20 -0.43
CA PRO A 137 -25.52 21.73 -0.15
C PRO A 137 -26.64 20.69 -0.21
N HIS A 138 -26.42 19.58 -0.89
CA HIS A 138 -27.38 18.47 -1.06
C HIS A 138 -27.63 17.69 0.24
N PHE A 139 -26.70 17.74 1.18
CA PHE A 139 -26.78 17.02 2.45
C PHE A 139 -27.25 17.91 3.59
N LYS A 140 -27.81 17.30 4.62
CA LYS A 140 -28.18 18.00 5.83
C LYS A 140 -26.94 18.45 6.60
N VAL A 141 -27.10 19.50 7.40
CA VAL A 141 -26.05 19.94 8.33
C VAL A 141 -25.85 18.87 9.39
N HIS A 142 -24.58 18.56 9.72
CA HIS A 142 -24.17 17.49 10.66
C HIS A 142 -24.67 16.08 10.26
N ASP A 143 -24.76 15.81 8.97
CA ASP A 143 -25.11 14.48 8.47
C ASP A 143 -23.86 13.59 8.44
N ASP A 144 -23.79 12.60 9.32
CA ASP A 144 -22.68 11.65 9.44
C ASP A 144 -22.81 10.41 8.53
N ASN A 145 -23.83 10.35 7.67
CA ASN A 145 -24.06 9.22 6.79
C ASN A 145 -22.88 8.95 5.85
N PRO A 146 -22.65 7.69 5.42
CA PRO A 146 -21.58 7.37 4.48
C PRO A 146 -21.61 8.18 3.19
N ASP A 147 -22.78 8.33 2.58
CA ASP A 147 -22.96 9.05 1.31
C ASP A 147 -22.59 10.53 1.44
N SER A 148 -22.89 11.18 2.60
CA SER A 148 -22.57 12.58 2.84
C SER A 148 -21.07 12.82 3.03
N HIS A 149 -20.33 11.82 3.44
CA HIS A 149 -18.89 11.88 3.70
C HIS A 149 -18.04 11.18 2.64
N GLY A 150 -18.58 10.94 1.46
CA GLY A 150 -17.83 10.48 0.28
C GLY A 150 -17.60 8.99 0.22
N PHE A 151 -18.51 8.17 0.74
CA PHE A 151 -18.50 6.75 0.45
C PHE A 151 -19.09 6.50 -0.94
N VAL A 152 -18.33 5.83 -1.80
CA VAL A 152 -18.70 5.49 -3.17
C VAL A 152 -19.05 4.01 -3.24
N LYS A 153 -20.33 3.71 -3.37
CA LYS A 153 -20.86 2.33 -3.48
C LYS A 153 -20.78 1.78 -4.90
N SER A 154 -20.70 2.67 -5.87
CA SER A 154 -20.59 2.31 -7.29
C SER A 154 -19.18 1.88 -7.66
N ASN A 155 -19.03 1.24 -8.80
CA ASN A 155 -17.77 0.82 -9.40
C ASN A 155 -17.51 1.57 -10.71
N PHE A 156 -16.32 1.43 -11.27
CA PHE A 156 -15.98 2.09 -12.53
C PHE A 156 -16.69 1.48 -13.74
N ARG A 157 -17.05 0.18 -13.69
CA ARG A 157 -17.75 -0.48 -14.77
C ARG A 157 -19.17 0.06 -14.95
N ASP A 158 -19.92 0.18 -13.86
CA ASP A 158 -21.32 0.62 -13.91
C ASP A 158 -21.44 2.14 -13.97
N GLY A 159 -20.34 2.83 -13.63
CA GLY A 159 -20.28 4.27 -13.60
C GLY A 159 -20.66 4.85 -12.22
N LEU A 160 -20.27 6.10 -12.01
CA LEU A 160 -20.48 6.82 -10.76
C LEU A 160 -21.65 7.78 -10.88
N SER A 161 -22.41 7.97 -9.80
CA SER A 161 -23.36 9.07 -9.71
C SER A 161 -22.64 10.42 -9.67
N VAL A 162 -23.35 11.51 -9.92
CA VAL A 162 -22.77 12.86 -9.95
C VAL A 162 -22.08 13.22 -8.64
N LEU A 163 -22.71 12.90 -7.51
CA LEU A 163 -22.14 13.15 -6.18
C LEU A 163 -20.92 12.27 -5.89
N GLU A 164 -21.00 10.99 -6.20
CA GLU A 164 -19.90 10.04 -6.05
C GLU A 164 -18.68 10.45 -6.90
N PHE A 165 -18.93 10.85 -8.15
CA PHE A 165 -17.88 11.35 -9.02
C PHE A 165 -17.21 12.61 -8.44
N PHE A 166 -17.98 13.54 -7.91
CA PHE A 166 -17.44 14.76 -7.29
C PHE A 166 -16.52 14.41 -6.09
N PHE A 167 -16.98 13.53 -5.21
CA PHE A 167 -16.17 13.10 -4.08
C PHE A 167 -14.91 12.33 -4.51
N HIS A 168 -15.04 11.47 -5.51
CA HIS A 168 -13.90 10.77 -6.08
C HIS A 168 -12.89 11.74 -6.71
N ALA A 169 -13.35 12.76 -7.41
CA ALA A 169 -12.50 13.81 -7.97
C ALA A 169 -11.78 14.61 -6.88
N MET A 170 -12.43 14.87 -5.73
CA MET A 170 -11.78 15.53 -4.58
C MET A 170 -10.65 14.68 -3.99
N GLY A 171 -10.90 13.40 -3.77
CA GLY A 171 -9.88 12.46 -3.26
C GLY A 171 -8.75 12.25 -4.26
N GLY A 172 -9.08 12.08 -5.53
CA GLY A 172 -8.10 11.92 -6.61
C GLY A 172 -7.22 13.18 -6.80
N ARG A 173 -7.79 14.37 -6.65
CA ARG A 173 -7.05 15.64 -6.74
C ARG A 173 -5.93 15.72 -5.71
N GLU A 174 -6.20 15.32 -4.48
CA GLU A 174 -5.16 15.28 -3.43
C GLU A 174 -4.00 14.36 -3.81
N GLY A 175 -4.30 13.15 -4.28
CA GLY A 175 -3.27 12.21 -4.73
C GLY A 175 -2.43 12.73 -5.89
N LEU A 176 -3.06 13.38 -6.87
CA LEU A 176 -2.35 13.98 -8.01
C LEU A 176 -1.43 15.13 -7.56
N VAL A 177 -1.90 16.02 -6.70
CA VAL A 177 -1.11 17.14 -6.16
C VAL A 177 0.06 16.62 -5.33
N ASP A 178 -0.18 15.67 -4.43
CA ASP A 178 0.88 15.08 -3.60
C ASP A 178 1.95 14.40 -4.47
N THR A 179 1.55 13.63 -5.47
CA THR A 179 2.48 12.99 -6.42
C THR A 179 3.32 14.02 -7.16
N ALA A 180 2.70 15.08 -7.70
CA ALA A 180 3.38 16.12 -8.45
C ALA A 180 4.40 16.89 -7.59
N VAL A 181 4.01 17.30 -6.38
CA VAL A 181 4.88 18.02 -5.43
C VAL A 181 6.02 17.12 -4.96
N ARG A 182 5.73 15.88 -4.59
CA ARG A 182 6.74 14.91 -4.14
C ARG A 182 7.76 14.59 -5.22
N THR A 183 7.33 14.47 -6.47
CA THR A 183 8.23 14.26 -7.62
C THR A 183 9.18 15.43 -7.79
N GLN A 184 8.67 16.67 -7.71
CA GLN A 184 9.50 17.87 -7.78
C GLN A 184 10.52 17.93 -6.63
N GLN A 185 10.07 17.70 -5.41
CA GLN A 185 10.94 17.74 -4.22
C GLN A 185 12.02 16.68 -4.27
N SER A 186 11.67 15.43 -4.61
CA SER A 186 12.64 14.35 -4.74
C SER A 186 13.65 14.59 -5.87
N GLY A 187 13.19 15.10 -7.01
CA GLY A 187 14.06 15.45 -8.13
C GLY A 187 15.03 16.59 -7.80
N TYR A 188 14.58 17.62 -7.10
CA TYR A 188 15.44 18.70 -6.64
C TYR A 188 16.47 18.22 -5.60
N MET A 189 16.04 17.39 -4.65
CA MET A 189 16.95 16.78 -3.67
C MET A 189 17.97 15.87 -4.35
N GLN A 190 17.56 15.03 -5.30
CA GLN A 190 18.44 14.18 -6.08
C GLN A 190 19.51 14.99 -6.82
N ARG A 191 19.10 16.08 -7.52
CA ARG A 191 20.03 16.94 -8.23
C ARG A 191 21.08 17.54 -7.29
N ARG A 192 20.66 18.04 -6.13
CA ARG A 192 21.59 18.60 -5.11
C ARG A 192 22.53 17.54 -4.58
N LEU A 193 22.02 16.34 -4.31
CA LEU A 193 22.82 15.23 -3.81
C LEU A 193 23.86 14.79 -4.85
N ILE A 194 23.45 14.61 -6.11
CA ILE A 194 24.37 14.26 -7.20
C ILE A 194 25.46 15.33 -7.34
N ASN A 195 25.10 16.61 -7.41
CA ASN A 195 26.09 17.69 -7.51
C ASN A 195 27.07 17.74 -6.32
N ALA A 196 26.62 17.35 -5.13
CA ALA A 196 27.49 17.29 -3.95
C ALA A 196 28.42 16.07 -3.96
N LEU A 197 27.99 14.96 -4.57
CA LEU A 197 28.70 13.68 -4.51
C LEU A 197 29.45 13.32 -5.81
N GLU A 198 29.22 14.02 -6.92
CA GLU A 198 29.74 13.63 -8.24
C GLU A 198 31.28 13.57 -8.32
N HIS A 199 31.96 14.33 -7.47
CA HIS A 199 33.43 14.40 -7.44
C HIS A 199 34.05 13.55 -6.34
N ILE A 200 33.26 12.91 -5.49
CA ILE A 200 33.73 12.09 -4.38
C ILE A 200 34.14 10.72 -4.92
N ARG A 201 35.30 10.24 -4.54
CA ARG A 201 35.89 8.97 -5.01
C ARG A 201 36.43 8.14 -3.85
N LEU A 202 36.35 6.82 -4.04
CA LEU A 202 37.09 5.90 -3.21
C LEU A 202 38.51 5.75 -3.77
N GLU A 203 39.50 6.02 -2.95
CA GLU A 203 40.93 5.88 -3.29
C GLU A 203 41.44 4.49 -2.95
N TYR A 204 42.65 4.14 -3.46
CA TYR A 204 43.24 2.82 -3.25
C TYR A 204 43.60 2.49 -1.79
N ASP A 205 43.66 3.52 -0.92
CA ASP A 205 43.89 3.38 0.52
C ASP A 205 42.60 3.15 1.31
N ASN A 206 41.49 2.88 0.61
CA ASN A 206 40.13 2.69 1.15
C ASN A 206 39.53 3.96 1.80
N THR A 207 40.15 5.12 1.64
CA THR A 207 39.59 6.39 2.08
C THR A 207 38.69 6.98 1.00
N VAL A 208 37.63 7.68 1.41
CA VAL A 208 36.78 8.46 0.52
C VAL A 208 37.25 9.90 0.53
N ARG A 209 37.59 10.45 -0.66
CA ARG A 209 38.17 11.78 -0.81
C ARG A 209 37.41 12.64 -1.80
N ASP A 210 37.54 13.93 -1.61
CA ASP A 210 37.12 14.96 -2.57
C ASP A 210 38.22 15.18 -3.66
N PRO A 211 37.96 15.99 -4.72
CA PRO A 211 38.96 16.29 -5.76
C PRO A 211 40.22 17.01 -5.26
N HIS A 212 40.15 17.65 -4.10
CA HIS A 212 41.28 18.36 -3.48
C HIS A 212 42.12 17.46 -2.59
N GLY A 213 41.76 16.18 -2.47
CA GLY A 213 42.47 15.20 -1.66
C GLY A 213 42.12 15.22 -0.17
N HIS A 214 41.12 16.01 0.25
CA HIS A 214 40.65 15.97 1.63
C HIS A 214 39.90 14.67 1.90
N ILE A 215 40.15 14.08 3.04
CA ILE A 215 39.48 12.85 3.48
C ILE A 215 38.08 13.20 4.00
N ILE A 216 37.05 12.64 3.37
CA ILE A 216 35.65 12.77 3.79
C ILE A 216 35.28 11.62 4.72
N GLN A 217 35.71 10.39 4.37
CA GLN A 217 35.56 9.21 5.21
C GLN A 217 36.89 8.44 5.22
N PHE A 218 37.29 7.96 6.37
CA PHE A 218 38.47 7.11 6.51
C PHE A 218 38.25 5.70 5.96
N LEU A 219 37.02 5.23 5.98
CA LEU A 219 36.60 3.96 5.41
C LEU A 219 35.24 4.16 4.76
N TYR A 220 35.04 3.63 3.56
CA TYR A 220 33.75 3.73 2.84
C TYR A 220 32.62 3.18 3.71
N GLY A 221 31.55 4.02 3.94
CA GLY A 221 30.41 3.65 4.77
C GLY A 221 30.73 3.33 6.24
N GLU A 222 31.95 3.68 6.72
CA GLU A 222 32.52 3.34 8.03
C GLU A 222 32.83 1.86 8.25
N ASP A 223 32.24 0.97 7.45
CA ASP A 223 32.40 -0.50 7.52
C ASP A 223 33.13 -1.09 6.31
N GLY A 224 33.34 -0.31 5.25
CA GLY A 224 33.98 -0.76 4.01
C GLY A 224 33.11 -1.65 3.13
N ILE A 225 31.81 -1.76 3.40
CA ILE A 225 30.90 -2.66 2.70
C ILE A 225 30.18 -1.94 1.56
N ASP A 226 30.20 -2.56 0.39
CA ASP A 226 29.38 -2.14 -0.75
C ASP A 226 27.95 -2.63 -0.60
N VAL A 227 27.03 -1.75 -0.21
CA VAL A 227 25.61 -2.07 0.01
C VAL A 227 24.94 -2.67 -1.24
N ALA A 228 25.42 -2.33 -2.44
CA ALA A 228 24.91 -2.88 -3.68
C ALA A 228 25.21 -4.39 -3.84
N LYS A 229 26.22 -4.89 -3.13
CA LYS A 229 26.63 -6.31 -3.12
C LYS A 229 26.17 -7.06 -1.87
N SER A 230 25.51 -6.37 -0.94
CA SER A 230 24.97 -6.96 0.28
C SER A 230 23.64 -7.70 0.02
N ASP A 231 23.32 -8.70 0.82
CA ASP A 231 22.06 -9.42 0.76
C ASP A 231 20.94 -8.54 1.38
N HIS A 232 20.02 -8.04 0.54
CA HIS A 232 18.87 -7.24 0.96
C HIS A 232 19.17 -5.99 1.80
N GLY A 233 20.38 -5.42 1.68
CA GLY A 233 20.81 -4.25 2.43
C GLY A 233 21.38 -4.56 3.82
N GLU A 234 21.47 -5.84 4.20
CA GLU A 234 22.16 -6.26 5.40
C GLU A 234 23.65 -6.49 5.11
N ALA A 235 24.51 -5.91 5.95
CA ALA A 235 25.96 -6.02 5.78
C ALA A 235 26.45 -7.47 5.85
N PHE A 236 25.93 -8.23 6.81
CA PHE A 236 26.23 -9.65 6.99
C PHE A 236 25.02 -10.42 7.47
N ASN A 237 24.75 -11.56 6.84
CA ASN A 237 23.86 -12.57 7.39
C ASN A 237 24.68 -13.59 8.17
N ILE A 238 24.80 -13.38 9.48
CA ILE A 238 25.61 -14.23 10.38
C ILE A 238 25.13 -15.68 10.35
N ASN A 239 23.82 -15.91 10.27
CA ASN A 239 23.27 -17.28 10.23
C ASN A 239 23.71 -18.02 8.97
N ARG A 240 23.70 -17.34 7.82
CA ARG A 240 24.17 -17.90 6.54
C ARG A 240 25.67 -18.19 6.57
N LEU A 241 26.47 -17.32 7.17
CA LEU A 241 27.91 -17.57 7.36
C LEU A 241 28.16 -18.78 8.22
N ILE A 242 27.46 -18.91 9.35
CA ILE A 242 27.58 -20.08 10.24
C ILE A 242 27.14 -21.34 9.52
N GLU A 243 26.07 -21.31 8.74
CA GLU A 243 25.62 -22.43 7.93
C GLU A 243 26.65 -22.84 6.86
N SER A 244 27.23 -21.87 6.14
CA SER A 244 28.21 -22.10 5.11
C SER A 244 29.50 -22.68 5.68
N GLU A 245 30.00 -22.18 6.78
CA GLU A 245 31.19 -22.72 7.46
C GLU A 245 30.94 -24.11 8.07
N SER A 246 29.73 -24.34 8.63
CA SER A 246 29.40 -25.69 9.14
C SER A 246 29.32 -26.78 8.07
N ILE A 247 29.11 -26.39 6.79
CA ILE A 247 29.12 -27.32 5.64
C ILE A 247 30.56 -27.63 5.20
N VAL A 248 31.48 -26.69 5.36
CA VAL A 248 32.87 -26.84 4.94
C VAL A 248 33.67 -27.68 5.94
N ASP A 249 33.31 -27.70 7.21
CA ASP A 249 33.98 -28.46 8.26
C ASP A 249 33.44 -29.90 8.38
N THR A 250 33.72 -30.71 7.34
CA THR A 250 33.27 -32.09 7.24
C THR A 250 34.04 -33.06 8.16
N GLY A 251 34.80 -32.59 9.11
CA GLY A 251 35.64 -33.41 10.01
C GLY A 251 35.17 -33.51 11.47
N SER A 252 34.39 -32.61 11.98
CA SER A 252 33.89 -32.71 13.35
C SER A 252 32.37 -32.43 13.38
N LYS A 253 31.65 -33.27 14.10
CA LYS A 253 30.25 -33.00 14.46
C LYS A 253 30.23 -31.76 15.37
N ALA A 254 30.31 -30.58 14.79
CA ALA A 254 30.08 -29.35 15.51
C ALA A 254 28.69 -29.40 16.12
N ASN A 255 28.61 -29.26 17.43
CA ASN A 255 27.38 -29.42 18.18
C ASN A 255 26.43 -28.31 17.78
N LYS A 256 25.30 -28.63 17.12
CA LYS A 256 24.28 -27.66 16.66
C LYS A 256 23.86 -26.71 17.78
N ASP A 257 23.96 -27.16 19.03
CA ASP A 257 23.63 -26.41 20.22
C ASP A 257 24.66 -25.30 20.53
N GLU A 258 25.95 -25.52 20.26
CA GLU A 258 26.97 -24.47 20.39
C GLU A 258 26.81 -23.37 19.34
N ILE A 259 26.53 -23.74 18.09
CA ILE A 259 26.29 -22.80 16.99
C ILE A 259 25.06 -21.95 17.29
N THR A 260 23.97 -22.55 17.79
CA THR A 260 22.74 -21.84 18.18
C THR A 260 22.98 -20.90 19.38
N ASN A 261 23.81 -21.27 20.32
CA ASN A 261 24.17 -20.44 21.46
C ASN A 261 25.08 -19.27 21.07
N ILE A 262 26.01 -19.47 20.15
CA ILE A 262 26.86 -18.42 19.60
C ILE A 262 25.97 -17.41 18.83
N SER A 263 25.09 -17.89 17.94
CA SER A 263 24.13 -17.06 17.20
C SER A 263 23.29 -16.19 18.16
N LYS A 264 22.67 -16.77 19.18
CA LYS A 264 21.89 -16.05 20.19
C LYS A 264 22.70 -15.02 20.99
N LYS A 265 23.98 -15.29 21.24
CA LYS A 265 24.85 -14.38 21.96
C LYS A 265 25.18 -13.14 21.13
N TYR A 266 25.48 -13.32 19.83
CA TYR A 266 25.77 -12.20 18.94
C TYR A 266 24.52 -11.40 18.51
N THR A 267 23.38 -12.03 18.33
CA THR A 267 22.12 -11.30 18.06
C THR A 267 21.69 -10.40 19.23
N LYS A 268 22.03 -10.76 20.47
CA LYS A 268 21.79 -9.94 21.66
C LYS A 268 22.76 -8.74 21.83
N THR A 269 23.89 -8.77 21.17
CA THR A 269 24.94 -7.74 21.33
C THR A 269 24.78 -6.62 20.28
N PHE A 270 24.01 -6.85 19.23
CA PHE A 270 23.79 -5.90 18.13
C PHE A 270 22.35 -5.37 18.02
N ASN A 271 21.45 -5.72 18.94
CA ASN A 271 20.16 -5.07 19.19
C ASN A 271 20.25 -4.28 20.51
#